data_a8a14a664f8d2b4f73f057bc716528cc
#
_entry.id   a8a14a664f8d2b4f73f057bc716528cc
#
_cell.length_a   1.000
_cell.length_b   1.000
_cell.length_c   1.000
_cell.angle_alpha   90.00
_cell.angle_beta   90.00
_cell.angle_gamma   90.00
#
_symmetry.space_group_name_H-M   'P 1'
#
loop_
_entity.id
_entity.type
_entity.pdbx_description
1 polymer ?
#
loop_
_entity_poly.entity_id
_entity_poly.type
_entity_poly.pdbx_seq_one_letter_code
_entity_poly.pdbx_strand_id
1 'polypeptide(L)'
;MNWRGFLLLLPIFGLSQNLIVSEIVHRGNTLTKDYIIQREIQHPLQVPLDSTIAIEDQNRLVNLGIFADVKWRAIPLEDMTIRLEFEILENNKFFGGRFFGGPAPAYDEKTGWSYGGGGVFKNFRGRNEQLGGGIAVGGRNTFGISYLNPWITGDHVSLAGGVARADYQHPFLPYNIIINTMELNVGRFFGYTKKVSLGFEIEDMTFENDTTRLNYQYIAPQGFFHYDTRDLYANPTKGILIKQSFRGRVDFKGEGKNNFIWTQSFSMYKRLSEVENPKPWILALGFKTHINLGDKDQQFLNTIGQAGSVRGWQYPNRLNYDDRDQVYRFGFHNMTASAELRKVLIPRFPLKDLWEFGLTGAFFFDWGVTNQTSFGDLLEAIPVTGTGVSFQFQIPFVPILRLEYGYGFYDGKLVDKAFHLAVSHII
;
A
#
# COMPACT_ATOMS: atom_id res chain seq x y z
N MET A 1 71.10 -18.49 -4.56
CA MET A 1 70.33 -19.70 -4.91
C MET A 1 69.00 -19.58 -4.21
N ASN A 2 67.99 -19.18 -4.96
CA ASN A 2 66.62 -18.88 -4.44
C ASN A 2 65.77 -20.14 -4.48
N TRP A 3 65.32 -20.58 -3.35
CA TRP A 3 64.29 -21.63 -3.26
C TRP A 3 62.90 -20.96 -3.20
N ARG A 4 62.12 -21.09 -4.30
CA ARG A 4 60.74 -20.76 -4.35
C ARG A 4 59.93 -21.92 -3.76
N GLY A 5 59.25 -21.66 -2.65
CA GLY A 5 58.28 -22.59 -2.07
C GLY A 5 57.05 -22.73 -2.98
N PHE A 6 56.79 -23.94 -3.42
CA PHE A 6 55.53 -24.34 -4.05
C PHE A 6 54.45 -24.45 -2.97
N LEU A 7 53.54 -23.49 -2.90
CA LEU A 7 52.31 -23.61 -2.14
C LEU A 7 51.37 -24.53 -2.92
N LEU A 8 51.22 -25.75 -2.47
CA LEU A 8 50.16 -26.69 -2.90
C LEU A 8 48.84 -26.13 -2.41
N LEU A 9 48.04 -25.54 -3.29
CA LEU A 9 46.64 -25.32 -3.12
C LEU A 9 45.92 -26.66 -3.16
N LEU A 10 45.70 -27.25 -2.01
CA LEU A 10 44.74 -28.34 -1.87
C LEU A 10 43.32 -27.74 -2.10
N PRO A 11 42.48 -28.32 -3.00
CA PRO A 11 41.11 -27.92 -3.08
C PRO A 11 40.43 -28.32 -1.76
N ILE A 12 40.04 -27.33 -0.99
CA ILE A 12 39.13 -27.53 0.12
C ILE A 12 37.78 -27.96 -0.52
N PHE A 13 37.59 -29.26 -0.63
CA PHE A 13 36.24 -29.80 -0.81
C PHE A 13 35.44 -29.36 0.43
N GLY A 14 34.65 -28.29 0.28
CA GLY A 14 33.67 -27.92 1.29
C GLY A 14 32.72 -29.09 1.45
N LEU A 15 32.91 -29.86 2.52
CA LEU A 15 31.85 -30.69 3.07
C LEU A 15 30.69 -29.72 3.38
N SER A 16 29.64 -29.75 2.59
CA SER A 16 28.36 -29.19 2.94
C SER A 16 27.88 -29.94 4.18
N GLN A 17 28.37 -29.54 5.34
CA GLN A 17 27.78 -30.02 6.59
C GLN A 17 26.38 -29.47 6.64
N ASN A 18 25.39 -30.35 6.62
CA ASN A 18 24.01 -30.01 6.90
C ASN A 18 23.91 -29.60 8.38
N LEU A 19 24.23 -28.32 8.66
CA LEU A 19 24.20 -27.76 10.01
C LEU A 19 22.76 -27.77 10.53
N ILE A 20 22.52 -28.50 11.60
CA ILE A 20 21.18 -28.65 12.22
C ILE A 20 20.87 -27.41 13.04
N VAL A 21 19.72 -26.80 12.82
CA VAL A 21 19.22 -25.66 13.63
C VAL A 21 18.69 -26.20 14.95
N SER A 22 19.44 -26.06 16.04
CA SER A 22 19.04 -26.51 17.37
C SER A 22 18.23 -25.47 18.15
N GLU A 23 18.44 -24.17 17.87
CA GLU A 23 17.70 -23.09 18.50
C GLU A 23 17.48 -21.92 17.56
N ILE A 24 16.40 -21.17 17.81
CA ILE A 24 16.06 -19.93 17.10
C ILE A 24 15.91 -18.83 18.14
N VAL A 25 16.66 -17.73 17.97
CA VAL A 25 16.68 -16.61 18.90
C VAL A 25 16.48 -15.30 18.12
N HIS A 26 15.84 -14.35 18.75
CA HIS A 26 15.76 -12.98 18.26
C HIS A 26 16.29 -12.00 19.30
N ARG A 27 16.89 -10.91 18.85
CA ARG A 27 17.49 -9.89 19.71
C ARG A 27 17.23 -8.49 19.15
N GLY A 28 17.21 -7.49 20.04
CA GLY A 28 17.11 -6.08 19.67
C GLY A 28 15.70 -5.52 19.77
N ASN A 29 14.70 -6.35 20.06
CA ASN A 29 13.37 -5.88 20.41
C ASN A 29 13.34 -5.37 21.86
N THR A 30 13.00 -4.12 22.03
CA THR A 30 12.85 -3.48 23.35
C THR A 30 11.38 -3.18 23.65
N LEU A 31 10.61 -2.93 22.61
CA LEU A 31 9.21 -2.57 22.65
C LEU A 31 8.30 -3.71 22.21
N THR A 32 8.63 -4.31 21.07
CA THR A 32 7.84 -5.38 20.46
C THR A 32 7.86 -6.62 21.34
N LYS A 33 6.70 -7.18 21.62
CA LYS A 33 6.57 -8.40 22.40
C LYS A 33 7.13 -9.59 21.64
N ASP A 34 7.81 -10.51 22.34
CA ASP A 34 8.50 -11.66 21.75
C ASP A 34 7.58 -12.50 20.87
N TYR A 35 6.36 -12.76 21.32
CA TYR A 35 5.41 -13.57 20.56
C TYR A 35 5.00 -12.94 19.22
N ILE A 36 5.13 -11.61 19.04
CA ILE A 36 4.91 -10.93 17.76
C ILE A 36 5.99 -11.31 16.74
N ILE A 37 7.22 -11.50 17.21
CA ILE A 37 8.34 -11.90 16.38
C ILE A 37 8.30 -13.40 16.12
N GLN A 38 8.13 -14.18 17.19
CA GLN A 38 8.17 -15.64 17.13
C GLN A 38 7.11 -16.24 16.18
N ARG A 39 5.92 -15.66 16.12
CA ARG A 39 4.84 -16.14 15.23
C ARG A 39 5.13 -15.94 13.73
N GLU A 40 6.06 -15.03 13.37
CA GLU A 40 6.45 -14.78 11.98
C GLU A 40 7.58 -15.73 11.53
N ILE A 41 8.26 -16.39 12.46
CA ILE A 41 9.38 -17.28 12.17
C ILE A 41 8.83 -18.69 11.95
N GLN A 42 9.10 -19.25 10.77
CA GLN A 42 8.58 -20.54 10.33
C GLN A 42 9.67 -21.59 10.13
N HIS A 43 10.95 -21.21 10.23
CA HIS A 43 12.03 -22.18 10.13
C HIS A 43 11.87 -23.24 11.24
N PRO A 44 11.77 -24.53 10.90
CA PRO A 44 11.61 -25.57 11.92
C PRO A 44 12.92 -25.80 12.69
N LEU A 45 12.78 -26.30 13.92
CA LEU A 45 13.91 -26.75 14.73
C LEU A 45 14.26 -28.21 14.40
N GLN A 46 15.53 -28.60 14.73
CA GLN A 46 16.05 -29.94 14.56
C GLN A 46 16.09 -30.43 13.10
N VAL A 47 16.23 -29.48 12.16
CA VAL A 47 16.41 -29.74 10.73
C VAL A 47 17.63 -29.00 10.20
N PRO A 48 18.17 -29.40 9.04
CA PRO A 48 19.21 -28.62 8.37
C PRO A 48 18.76 -27.18 8.08
N LEU A 49 19.70 -26.24 8.17
CA LEU A 49 19.45 -24.85 7.84
C LEU A 49 18.98 -24.72 6.37
N ASP A 50 17.78 -24.19 6.19
CA ASP A 50 17.29 -23.72 4.89
C ASP A 50 17.35 -22.20 4.83
N SER A 51 18.33 -21.68 4.10
CA SER A 51 18.52 -20.24 3.92
C SER A 51 17.34 -19.57 3.22
N THR A 52 16.58 -20.31 2.40
CA THR A 52 15.39 -19.78 1.73
C THR A 52 14.31 -19.47 2.77
N ILE A 53 14.05 -20.39 3.68
CA ILE A 53 13.09 -20.20 4.78
C ILE A 53 13.56 -19.05 5.69
N ALA A 54 14.86 -19.02 6.05
CA ALA A 54 15.41 -17.93 6.88
C ALA A 54 15.26 -16.55 6.23
N ILE A 55 15.43 -16.44 4.91
CA ILE A 55 15.19 -15.19 4.15
C ILE A 55 13.68 -14.87 4.13
N GLU A 56 12.81 -15.84 3.98
CA GLU A 56 11.37 -15.62 4.04
C GLU A 56 10.92 -15.18 5.43
N ASP A 57 11.46 -15.74 6.50
CA ASP A 57 11.24 -15.32 7.89
C ASP A 57 11.67 -13.85 8.08
N GLN A 58 12.87 -13.51 7.61
CA GLN A 58 13.36 -12.12 7.61
C GLN A 58 12.38 -11.18 6.88
N ASN A 59 11.93 -11.57 5.69
CA ASN A 59 10.99 -10.76 4.91
C ASN A 59 9.64 -10.61 5.61
N ARG A 60 9.11 -11.66 6.27
CA ARG A 60 7.89 -11.58 7.09
C ARG A 60 8.04 -10.58 8.23
N LEU A 61 9.15 -10.63 8.94
CA LEU A 61 9.44 -9.66 10.01
C LEU A 61 9.54 -8.23 9.46
N VAL A 62 10.24 -8.01 8.33
CA VAL A 62 10.31 -6.70 7.67
C VAL A 62 8.92 -6.22 7.23
N ASN A 63 8.07 -7.11 6.74
CA ASN A 63 6.71 -6.82 6.27
C ASN A 63 5.74 -6.40 7.39
N LEU A 64 6.07 -6.65 8.67
CA LEU A 64 5.32 -6.06 9.79
C LEU A 64 5.36 -4.52 9.78
N GLY A 65 6.38 -3.91 9.14
CA GLY A 65 6.50 -2.45 9.00
C GLY A 65 6.79 -1.71 10.30
N ILE A 66 7.27 -2.43 11.32
CA ILE A 66 7.62 -1.89 12.66
C ILE A 66 9.11 -1.95 12.94
N PHE A 67 9.89 -2.55 12.05
CA PHE A 67 11.33 -2.68 12.14
C PHE A 67 12.03 -1.85 11.06
N ALA A 68 13.11 -1.15 11.45
CA ALA A 68 13.97 -0.43 10.52
C ALA A 68 14.86 -1.40 9.73
N ASP A 69 15.32 -2.46 10.40
CA ASP A 69 16.13 -3.50 9.77
C ASP A 69 15.91 -4.84 10.49
N VAL A 70 16.06 -5.93 9.75
CA VAL A 70 16.08 -7.30 10.26
C VAL A 70 17.14 -8.06 9.51
N LYS A 71 18.04 -8.73 10.23
CA LYS A 71 19.10 -9.58 9.67
C LYS A 71 19.06 -10.93 10.35
N TRP A 72 19.32 -11.98 9.61
CA TRP A 72 19.53 -13.30 10.20
C TRP A 72 20.99 -13.73 10.09
N ARG A 73 21.42 -14.55 11.04
CA ARG A 73 22.76 -15.15 11.09
C ARG A 73 22.68 -16.58 11.56
N ALA A 74 23.53 -17.43 11.02
CA ALA A 74 23.78 -18.78 11.51
C ALA A 74 25.03 -18.75 12.40
N ILE A 75 24.86 -19.01 13.68
CA ILE A 75 25.95 -18.99 14.67
C ILE A 75 26.27 -20.44 15.06
N PRO A 76 27.48 -20.95 14.75
CA PRO A 76 27.90 -22.29 15.14
C PRO A 76 27.92 -22.46 16.66
N LEU A 77 27.49 -23.64 17.14
CA LEU A 77 27.52 -24.05 18.54
C LEU A 77 28.54 -25.18 18.73
N GLU A 78 28.91 -25.44 19.99
CA GLU A 78 29.96 -26.42 20.36
C GLU A 78 29.60 -27.88 19.99
N ASP A 79 28.34 -28.19 19.88
CA ASP A 79 27.78 -29.52 19.53
C ASP A 79 27.63 -29.77 18.01
N MET A 80 28.29 -28.98 17.17
CA MET A 80 28.15 -28.99 15.72
C MET A 80 26.76 -28.67 15.19
N THR A 81 25.92 -28.07 16.02
CA THR A 81 24.64 -27.49 15.59
C THR A 81 24.77 -25.98 15.37
N ILE A 82 23.71 -25.32 14.98
CA ILE A 82 23.69 -23.87 14.81
C ILE A 82 22.51 -23.26 15.55
N ARG A 83 22.74 -22.02 16.00
CA ARG A 83 21.70 -21.08 16.39
C ARG A 83 21.33 -20.21 15.19
N LEU A 84 20.06 -20.20 14.84
CA LEU A 84 19.53 -19.21 13.88
C LEU A 84 19.12 -17.96 14.66
N GLU A 85 19.87 -16.88 14.50
CA GLU A 85 19.63 -15.61 15.23
C GLU A 85 19.09 -14.54 14.28
N PHE A 86 17.97 -13.91 14.69
CA PHE A 86 17.40 -12.73 14.03
C PHE A 86 17.76 -11.47 14.83
N GLU A 87 18.58 -10.61 14.23
CA GLU A 87 18.93 -9.31 14.78
C GLU A 87 17.93 -8.27 14.28
N ILE A 88 17.23 -7.63 15.20
CA ILE A 88 16.11 -6.74 14.92
C ILE A 88 16.48 -5.32 15.34
N LEU A 89 16.29 -4.38 14.44
CA LEU A 89 16.39 -2.95 14.72
C LEU A 89 14.96 -2.36 14.66
N GLU A 90 14.42 -1.99 15.82
CA GLU A 90 13.09 -1.36 15.89
C GLU A 90 13.11 0.06 15.34
N ASN A 91 12.02 0.48 14.70
CA ASN A 91 11.75 1.87 14.28
C ASN A 91 11.47 2.73 15.51
N ASN A 92 12.51 3.12 16.25
CA ASN A 92 12.35 3.43 17.67
C ASN A 92 12.50 4.90 18.06
N LYS A 93 12.74 5.88 17.19
CA LYS A 93 13.34 7.14 17.66
C LYS A 93 12.70 8.45 17.23
N PHE A 94 11.49 8.46 16.68
CA PHE A 94 10.74 9.70 16.51
C PHE A 94 9.60 9.76 17.54
N PHE A 95 9.58 10.77 18.44
CA PHE A 95 8.62 10.91 19.55
C PHE A 95 8.46 9.63 20.40
N GLY A 96 9.55 9.01 20.81
CA GLY A 96 9.51 7.75 21.57
C GLY A 96 9.22 6.53 20.73
N GLY A 97 9.39 6.60 19.40
CA GLY A 97 9.45 5.46 18.49
C GLY A 97 8.13 4.83 18.09
N ARG A 98 7.01 5.38 18.52
CA ARG A 98 5.68 4.79 18.28
C ARG A 98 4.76 5.67 17.48
N PHE A 99 4.98 6.96 17.48
CA PHE A 99 4.14 7.95 16.83
C PHE A 99 4.81 8.46 15.57
N PHE A 100 4.10 8.38 14.47
CA PHE A 100 4.43 9.07 13.24
C PHE A 100 3.28 10.00 12.87
N GLY A 101 3.58 11.26 12.70
CA GLY A 101 2.60 12.27 12.34
C GLY A 101 3.15 13.67 12.52
N GLY A 102 2.34 14.63 12.17
CA GLY A 102 2.72 16.03 12.24
C GLY A 102 1.65 16.94 11.65
N PRO A 103 1.96 18.23 11.53
CA PRO A 103 1.12 19.18 10.84
C PRO A 103 1.05 18.81 9.34
N ALA A 104 -0.13 18.92 8.78
CA ALA A 104 -0.42 18.63 7.39
C ALA A 104 -1.28 19.75 6.79
N PRO A 105 -0.70 20.94 6.57
CA PRO A 105 -1.42 22.01 5.87
C PRO A 105 -1.69 21.56 4.43
N ALA A 106 -2.87 21.88 3.92
CA ALA A 106 -3.27 21.63 2.55
C ALA A 106 -3.90 22.89 1.96
N TYR A 107 -3.67 23.11 0.69
CA TYR A 107 -4.29 24.18 -0.06
C TYR A 107 -5.13 23.60 -1.20
N ASP A 108 -6.34 24.09 -1.32
CA ASP A 108 -7.25 23.81 -2.42
C ASP A 108 -7.60 25.12 -3.10
N GLU A 109 -7.50 25.19 -4.42
CA GLU A 109 -7.70 26.43 -5.17
C GLU A 109 -9.11 27.03 -5.00
N LYS A 110 -10.09 26.16 -4.69
CA LYS A 110 -11.48 26.55 -4.54
C LYS A 110 -11.85 26.90 -3.09
N THR A 111 -11.37 26.12 -2.12
CA THR A 111 -11.75 26.26 -0.72
C THR A 111 -10.68 26.93 0.15
N GLY A 112 -9.49 27.17 -0.42
CA GLY A 112 -8.38 27.79 0.26
C GLY A 112 -7.60 26.84 1.19
N TRP A 113 -6.97 27.39 2.19
CA TRP A 113 -6.12 26.68 3.12
C TRP A 113 -6.92 25.83 4.11
N SER A 114 -6.47 24.62 4.33
CA SER A 114 -6.84 23.76 5.46
C SER A 114 -5.62 23.58 6.38
N TYR A 115 -5.83 23.71 7.66
CA TYR A 115 -4.80 23.56 8.68
C TYR A 115 -5.14 22.41 9.61
N GLY A 116 -4.20 21.54 9.84
CA GLY A 116 -4.43 20.41 10.69
C GLY A 116 -3.21 19.54 10.82
N GLY A 117 -3.43 18.34 11.29
CA GLY A 117 -2.41 17.34 11.42
C GLY A 117 -3.01 16.01 11.80
N GLY A 118 -2.19 14.99 11.70
CA GLY A 118 -2.59 13.66 12.07
C GLY A 118 -1.39 12.78 12.30
N GLY A 119 -1.66 11.56 12.73
CA GLY A 119 -0.61 10.59 12.93
C GLY A 119 -1.12 9.21 13.28
N VAL A 120 -0.20 8.29 13.36
CA VAL A 120 -0.44 6.91 13.71
C VAL A 120 0.57 6.44 14.74
N PHE A 121 0.07 5.82 15.79
CA PHE A 121 0.86 5.00 16.69
C PHE A 121 0.96 3.61 16.08
N LYS A 122 2.10 3.30 15.48
CA LYS A 122 2.43 1.94 15.04
C LYS A 122 3.00 1.14 16.21
N ASN A 123 2.79 -0.17 16.18
CA ASN A 123 3.21 -1.06 17.26
C ASN A 123 2.71 -0.60 18.65
N PHE A 124 1.46 -0.11 18.69
CA PHE A 124 0.82 0.32 19.91
C PHE A 124 0.88 -0.83 20.94
N ARG A 125 1.32 -0.52 22.16
CA ARG A 125 1.56 -1.50 23.24
C ARG A 125 2.56 -2.62 22.90
N GLY A 126 3.35 -2.52 21.83
CA GLY A 126 4.29 -3.54 21.39
C GLY A 126 3.63 -4.78 20.76
N ARG A 127 2.39 -4.67 20.30
CA ARG A 127 1.57 -5.78 19.79
C ARG A 127 1.30 -5.71 18.29
N ASN A 128 2.06 -4.89 17.55
CA ASN A 128 1.82 -4.58 16.14
C ASN A 128 0.42 -3.97 15.87
N GLU A 129 -0.22 -3.45 16.90
CA GLU A 129 -1.47 -2.69 16.79
C GLU A 129 -1.18 -1.31 16.24
N GLN A 130 -2.16 -0.72 15.56
CA GLN A 130 -2.09 0.64 15.06
C GLN A 130 -3.29 1.45 15.57
N LEU A 131 -3.01 2.64 16.08
CA LEU A 131 -4.01 3.62 16.45
C LEU A 131 -3.70 4.90 15.69
N GLY A 132 -4.59 5.29 14.79
CA GLY A 132 -4.45 6.48 13.95
C GLY A 132 -5.50 7.53 14.25
N GLY A 133 -5.19 8.78 13.90
CA GLY A 133 -6.16 9.85 13.95
C GLY A 133 -5.64 11.14 13.35
N GLY A 134 -6.57 12.03 13.02
CA GLY A 134 -6.24 13.33 12.46
C GLY A 134 -7.42 14.29 12.48
N ILE A 135 -7.09 15.57 12.37
CA ILE A 135 -8.04 16.67 12.25
C ILE A 135 -7.49 17.71 11.29
N ALA A 136 -8.36 18.27 10.47
CA ALA A 136 -8.07 19.47 9.70
C ALA A 136 -9.28 20.39 9.68
N VAL A 137 -9.04 21.70 9.63
CA VAL A 137 -10.06 22.75 9.60
C VAL A 137 -9.68 23.81 8.57
N GLY A 138 -10.68 24.51 8.02
CA GLY A 138 -10.51 25.54 7.00
C GLY A 138 -11.20 25.18 5.70
N GLY A 139 -10.51 25.19 4.59
CA GLY A 139 -11.08 24.82 3.28
C GLY A 139 -11.66 23.40 3.23
N ARG A 140 -11.17 22.51 4.06
CA ARG A 140 -11.76 21.20 4.37
C ARG A 140 -11.80 21.00 5.87
N ASN A 141 -12.93 20.50 6.38
CA ASN A 141 -13.04 20.11 7.77
C ASN A 141 -13.09 18.59 7.85
N THR A 142 -12.07 17.97 8.42
CA THR A 142 -11.99 16.52 8.54
C THR A 142 -11.60 16.12 9.95
N PHE A 143 -12.13 15.00 10.40
CA PHE A 143 -11.77 14.36 11.64
C PHE A 143 -11.83 12.85 11.47
N GLY A 144 -10.93 12.11 12.07
CA GLY A 144 -10.99 10.66 12.06
C GLY A 144 -10.13 10.02 13.12
N ILE A 145 -10.60 8.85 13.60
CA ILE A 145 -9.85 7.94 14.47
C ILE A 145 -10.00 6.54 13.91
N SER A 146 -8.92 5.77 13.86
CA SER A 146 -8.90 4.39 13.39
C SER A 146 -8.06 3.49 14.30
N TYR A 147 -8.47 2.24 14.39
CA TYR A 147 -7.74 1.19 15.09
C TYR A 147 -7.60 -0.03 14.19
N LEU A 148 -6.42 -0.63 14.21
CA LEU A 148 -6.12 -1.88 13.51
C LEU A 148 -5.32 -2.80 14.43
N ASN A 149 -5.80 -4.01 14.60
CA ASN A 149 -5.04 -5.11 15.19
C ASN A 149 -4.97 -6.25 14.15
N PRO A 150 -3.80 -6.53 13.57
CA PRO A 150 -3.67 -7.55 12.54
C PRO A 150 -3.84 -8.97 13.07
N TRP A 151 -3.73 -9.16 14.40
CA TRP A 151 -3.84 -10.47 15.05
C TRP A 151 -4.36 -10.34 16.48
N ILE A 152 -5.68 -10.19 16.61
CA ILE A 152 -6.29 -9.95 17.94
C ILE A 152 -6.44 -11.25 18.75
N THR A 153 -6.70 -12.37 18.10
CA THR A 153 -6.90 -13.66 18.76
C THR A 153 -6.62 -14.83 17.82
N GLY A 154 -6.39 -15.99 18.41
CA GLY A 154 -6.35 -17.30 17.77
C GLY A 154 -5.38 -17.37 16.62
N ASP A 155 -5.89 -17.90 15.51
CA ASP A 155 -5.14 -18.17 14.31
C ASP A 155 -5.32 -17.01 13.29
N HIS A 156 -4.52 -15.95 13.45
CA HIS A 156 -4.45 -14.81 12.54
C HIS A 156 -5.77 -14.03 12.33
N VAL A 157 -6.59 -13.89 13.36
CA VAL A 157 -7.82 -13.08 13.27
C VAL A 157 -7.48 -11.60 13.45
N SER A 158 -7.84 -10.78 12.50
CA SER A 158 -7.62 -9.33 12.53
C SER A 158 -8.91 -8.57 12.83
N LEU A 159 -8.77 -7.40 13.47
CA LEU A 159 -9.85 -6.45 13.71
C LEU A 159 -9.40 -5.06 13.24
N ALA A 160 -10.27 -4.38 12.48
CA ALA A 160 -10.08 -3.00 12.10
C ALA A 160 -11.39 -2.23 12.25
N GLY A 161 -11.31 -0.96 12.62
CA GLY A 161 -12.48 -0.09 12.69
C GLY A 161 -12.09 1.36 12.86
N GLY A 162 -13.06 2.24 12.65
CA GLY A 162 -12.82 3.67 12.76
C GLY A 162 -14.10 4.48 12.64
N VAL A 163 -13.96 5.76 12.97
CA VAL A 163 -14.97 6.78 12.74
C VAL A 163 -14.31 7.96 12.06
N ALA A 164 -15.01 8.57 11.11
CA ALA A 164 -14.51 9.73 10.40
C ALA A 164 -15.65 10.69 10.03
N ARG A 165 -15.30 11.97 9.93
CA ARG A 165 -16.11 13.01 9.32
C ARG A 165 -15.27 13.76 8.31
N ALA A 166 -15.84 14.02 7.14
CA ALA A 166 -15.26 14.90 6.14
C ALA A 166 -16.33 15.88 5.65
N ASP A 167 -15.93 17.14 5.50
CA ASP A 167 -16.74 18.21 4.98
C ASP A 167 -15.89 18.99 3.99
N TYR A 168 -16.24 18.93 2.70
CA TYR A 168 -15.48 19.51 1.62
C TYR A 168 -16.33 19.74 0.38
N GLN A 169 -15.91 20.64 -0.48
CA GLN A 169 -16.58 20.83 -1.77
C GLN A 169 -16.26 19.67 -2.73
N HIS A 170 -17.30 19.18 -3.42
CA HIS A 170 -17.09 18.23 -4.50
C HIS A 170 -16.14 18.84 -5.57
N PRO A 171 -15.10 18.11 -6.01
CA PRO A 171 -14.07 18.68 -6.86
C PRO A 171 -14.60 19.21 -8.21
N PHE A 172 -15.66 18.62 -8.75
CA PHE A 172 -16.20 18.99 -10.07
C PHE A 172 -17.71 19.26 -10.11
N LEU A 173 -18.49 18.91 -9.08
CA LEU A 173 -19.92 19.24 -9.00
C LEU A 173 -20.15 20.42 -8.03
N PRO A 174 -21.22 21.22 -8.23
CA PRO A 174 -21.51 22.37 -7.39
C PRO A 174 -22.17 22.01 -6.05
N TYR A 175 -21.61 21.03 -5.35
CA TYR A 175 -22.11 20.56 -4.05
C TYR A 175 -21.01 20.61 -2.99
N ASN A 176 -21.39 20.96 -1.79
CA ASN A 176 -20.65 20.62 -0.57
C ASN A 176 -21.05 19.21 -0.14
N ILE A 177 -20.05 18.42 0.28
CA ILE A 177 -20.24 17.05 0.74
C ILE A 177 -19.87 16.97 2.20
N ILE A 178 -20.81 16.47 3.01
CA ILE A 178 -20.57 16.12 4.41
C ILE A 178 -20.75 14.62 4.54
N ILE A 179 -19.73 13.91 4.97
CA ILE A 179 -19.75 12.47 5.15
C ILE A 179 -19.36 12.15 6.59
N ASN A 180 -20.23 11.43 7.29
CA ASN A 180 -19.88 10.78 8.55
C ASN A 180 -19.85 9.28 8.33
N THR A 181 -18.80 8.62 8.78
CA THR A 181 -18.64 7.18 8.61
C THR A 181 -18.25 6.49 9.91
N MET A 182 -18.74 5.27 10.08
CA MET A 182 -18.31 4.34 11.10
C MET A 182 -18.12 2.98 10.45
N GLU A 183 -16.94 2.40 10.58
CA GLU A 183 -16.63 1.09 9.99
C GLU A 183 -16.15 0.08 11.03
N LEU A 184 -16.44 -1.20 10.77
CA LEU A 184 -15.90 -2.33 11.50
C LEU A 184 -15.64 -3.50 10.54
N ASN A 185 -14.43 -4.05 10.62
CA ASN A 185 -13.98 -5.15 9.78
C ASN A 185 -13.31 -6.24 10.64
N VAL A 186 -13.68 -7.49 10.39
CA VAL A 186 -13.04 -8.67 10.95
C VAL A 186 -12.45 -9.48 9.79
N GLY A 187 -11.20 -9.89 9.94
CA GLY A 187 -10.52 -10.67 8.92
C GLY A 187 -9.81 -11.89 9.49
N ARG A 188 -9.53 -12.86 8.63
CA ARG A 188 -8.71 -14.02 8.96
C ARG A 188 -7.70 -14.28 7.88
N PHE A 189 -6.47 -14.56 8.29
CA PHE A 189 -5.43 -15.08 7.41
C PHE A 189 -5.53 -16.60 7.30
N PHE A 190 -5.28 -17.12 6.12
CA PHE A 190 -5.13 -18.53 5.82
C PHE A 190 -3.69 -18.74 5.34
N GLY A 191 -2.83 -19.18 6.25
CA GLY A 191 -1.40 -19.08 6.09
C GLY A 191 -0.94 -17.62 6.08
N TYR A 192 0.15 -17.32 5.36
CA TYR A 192 0.73 -15.96 5.30
C TYR A 192 0.34 -15.20 4.04
N THR A 193 -0.28 -15.86 3.07
CA THR A 193 -0.53 -15.28 1.74
C THR A 193 -1.98 -14.92 1.46
N LYS A 194 -2.92 -15.52 2.15
CA LYS A 194 -4.35 -15.31 1.86
C LYS A 194 -5.04 -14.67 3.05
N LYS A 195 -5.87 -13.66 2.80
CA LYS A 195 -6.71 -13.03 3.82
C LYS A 195 -8.12 -12.82 3.28
N VAL A 196 -9.11 -13.15 4.10
CA VAL A 196 -10.52 -12.79 3.88
C VAL A 196 -10.93 -11.87 5.01
N SER A 197 -11.65 -10.80 4.70
CA SER A 197 -12.24 -9.91 5.71
C SER A 197 -13.68 -9.60 5.33
N LEU A 198 -14.52 -9.52 6.34
CA LEU A 198 -15.91 -9.10 6.21
C LEU A 198 -16.14 -7.95 7.18
N GLY A 199 -17.01 -7.05 6.82
CA GLY A 199 -17.34 -5.93 7.66
C GLY A 199 -18.55 -5.16 7.16
N PHE A 200 -18.77 -4.04 7.80
CA PHE A 200 -19.80 -3.09 7.38
C PHE A 200 -19.33 -1.66 7.69
N GLU A 201 -19.90 -0.73 6.98
CA GLU A 201 -19.78 0.69 7.22
C GLU A 201 -21.18 1.30 7.31
N ILE A 202 -21.36 2.25 8.20
CA ILE A 202 -22.52 3.11 8.27
C ILE A 202 -22.07 4.47 7.75
N GLU A 203 -22.79 4.97 6.74
CA GLU A 203 -22.50 6.26 6.10
C GLU A 203 -23.71 7.19 6.26
N ASP A 204 -23.47 8.40 6.72
CA ASP A 204 -24.42 9.51 6.64
C ASP A 204 -23.82 10.58 5.73
N MET A 205 -24.39 10.74 4.54
CA MET A 205 -23.88 11.59 3.47
C MET A 205 -24.88 12.69 3.15
N THR A 206 -24.43 13.92 3.26
CA THR A 206 -25.19 15.09 2.84
C THR A 206 -24.50 15.76 1.65
N PHE A 207 -25.26 16.00 0.60
CA PHE A 207 -24.88 16.81 -0.55
C PHE A 207 -25.72 18.07 -0.53
N GLU A 208 -25.08 19.23 -0.45
CA GLU A 208 -25.80 20.50 -0.35
C GLU A 208 -25.20 21.59 -1.24
N ASN A 209 -26.07 22.41 -1.77
CA ASN A 209 -25.76 23.69 -2.41
C ASN A 209 -26.82 24.73 -1.97
N ASP A 210 -26.78 25.92 -2.58
CA ASP A 210 -27.67 27.03 -2.21
C ASP A 210 -29.18 26.73 -2.33
N THR A 211 -29.56 25.74 -3.12
CA THR A 211 -30.95 25.42 -3.45
C THR A 211 -31.39 24.01 -3.06
N THR A 212 -30.46 23.11 -2.86
CA THR A 212 -30.76 21.67 -2.69
C THR A 212 -29.95 21.08 -1.55
N ARG A 213 -30.60 20.29 -0.72
CA ARG A 213 -29.95 19.46 0.30
C ARG A 213 -30.49 18.05 0.21
N LEU A 214 -29.60 17.10 -0.10
CA LEU A 214 -29.90 15.68 -0.19
C LEU A 214 -29.16 14.96 0.92
N ASN A 215 -29.84 14.14 1.69
CA ASN A 215 -29.25 13.35 2.76
C ASN A 215 -29.54 11.87 2.53
N TYR A 216 -28.49 11.07 2.51
CA TYR A 216 -28.54 9.63 2.32
C TYR A 216 -27.94 8.93 3.54
N GLN A 217 -28.56 7.86 3.99
CA GLN A 217 -28.05 7.05 5.08
C GLN A 217 -27.90 5.60 4.62
N TYR A 218 -26.66 5.16 4.52
CA TYR A 218 -26.33 3.84 4.02
C TYR A 218 -25.83 2.92 5.13
N ILE A 219 -26.26 1.67 5.05
CA ILE A 219 -25.50 0.55 5.58
C ILE A 219 -24.75 -0.10 4.41
N ALA A 220 -23.45 -0.24 4.55
CA ALA A 220 -22.59 -0.73 3.48
C ALA A 220 -21.86 -2.00 3.94
N PRO A 221 -22.47 -3.19 3.80
CA PRO A 221 -21.74 -4.44 3.97
C PRO A 221 -20.59 -4.51 2.98
N GLN A 222 -19.45 -5.03 3.45
CA GLN A 222 -18.24 -5.10 2.66
C GLN A 222 -17.47 -6.39 2.88
N GLY A 223 -16.79 -6.84 1.85
CA GLY A 223 -15.97 -8.02 1.86
C GLY A 223 -14.66 -7.79 1.10
N PHE A 224 -13.57 -8.37 1.61
CA PHE A 224 -12.26 -8.25 1.01
C PHE A 224 -11.60 -9.61 0.92
N PHE A 225 -10.95 -9.86 -0.21
CA PHE A 225 -10.06 -10.98 -0.40
C PHE A 225 -8.70 -10.48 -0.85
N HIS A 226 -7.64 -10.94 -0.18
CA HIS A 226 -6.26 -10.64 -0.56
C HIS A 226 -5.50 -11.95 -0.73
N TYR A 227 -4.73 -12.03 -1.83
CA TYR A 227 -3.70 -13.03 -2.04
C TYR A 227 -2.39 -12.31 -2.34
N ASP A 228 -1.40 -12.46 -1.47
CA ASP A 228 -0.15 -11.72 -1.52
C ASP A 228 1.04 -12.64 -1.34
N THR A 229 1.84 -12.79 -2.40
CA THR A 229 3.08 -13.57 -2.42
C THR A 229 4.31 -12.68 -2.63
N ARG A 230 4.17 -11.36 -2.49
CA ARG A 230 5.29 -10.43 -2.65
C ARG A 230 6.34 -10.67 -1.57
N ASP A 231 7.60 -10.59 -1.96
CA ASP A 231 8.73 -10.69 -1.04
C ASP A 231 8.72 -9.55 0.00
N LEU A 232 8.59 -8.30 -0.46
CA LEU A 232 8.52 -7.11 0.38
C LEU A 232 7.28 -6.29 0.02
N TYR A 233 6.49 -5.90 1.01
CA TYR A 233 5.25 -5.14 0.75
C TYR A 233 5.52 -3.69 0.35
N ALA A 234 6.57 -3.09 0.94
CA ALA A 234 6.92 -1.69 0.68
C ALA A 234 7.60 -1.47 -0.68
N ASN A 235 8.46 -2.39 -1.12
CA ASN A 235 9.14 -2.29 -2.41
C ASN A 235 9.38 -3.69 -2.99
N PRO A 236 8.34 -4.30 -3.58
CA PRO A 236 8.41 -5.66 -4.07
C PRO A 236 9.39 -5.83 -5.21
N THR A 237 10.16 -6.92 -5.19
CA THR A 237 11.03 -7.32 -6.29
C THR A 237 10.50 -8.53 -7.06
N LYS A 238 9.69 -9.37 -6.41
CA LYS A 238 9.03 -10.54 -7.00
C LYS A 238 7.70 -10.82 -6.31
N GLY A 239 6.84 -11.58 -6.98
CA GLY A 239 5.58 -12.06 -6.42
C GLY A 239 4.36 -11.39 -7.04
N ILE A 240 3.20 -11.73 -6.51
CA ILE A 240 1.89 -11.33 -7.02
C ILE A 240 1.05 -10.81 -5.87
N LEU A 241 0.24 -9.79 -6.15
CA LEU A 241 -0.81 -9.32 -5.26
C LEU A 241 -2.14 -9.30 -6.01
N ILE A 242 -3.13 -10.01 -5.48
CA ILE A 242 -4.52 -9.97 -5.94
C ILE A 242 -5.37 -9.42 -4.80
N LYS A 243 -6.17 -8.39 -5.09
CA LYS A 243 -7.17 -7.86 -4.17
C LYS A 243 -8.53 -7.87 -4.83
N GLN A 244 -9.53 -8.28 -4.08
CA GLN A 244 -10.93 -8.17 -4.45
C GLN A 244 -11.63 -7.40 -3.32
N SER A 245 -12.45 -6.44 -3.66
CA SER A 245 -13.24 -5.66 -2.72
C SER A 245 -14.67 -5.57 -3.22
N PHE A 246 -15.60 -5.89 -2.37
CA PHE A 246 -17.03 -5.82 -2.60
C PHE A 246 -17.64 -4.89 -1.56
N ARG A 247 -18.45 -3.94 -2.00
CA ARG A 247 -19.14 -3.00 -1.12
C ARG A 247 -20.55 -2.73 -1.65
N GLY A 248 -21.55 -3.08 -0.86
CA GLY A 248 -22.92 -2.75 -1.15
C GLY A 248 -23.36 -1.53 -0.34
N ARG A 249 -23.90 -0.50 -0.97
CA ARG A 249 -24.59 0.59 -0.28
C ARG A 249 -26.09 0.38 -0.38
N VAL A 250 -26.71 0.18 0.76
CA VAL A 250 -28.17 0.03 0.87
C VAL A 250 -28.68 1.19 1.71
N ASP A 251 -29.50 2.04 1.10
CA ASP A 251 -30.14 3.13 1.80
C ASP A 251 -31.25 2.61 2.71
N PHE A 252 -31.11 2.79 4.00
CA PHE A 252 -32.08 2.30 4.98
C PHE A 252 -33.17 3.31 5.31
N LYS A 253 -33.10 4.55 4.82
CA LYS A 253 -34.21 5.52 4.84
C LYS A 253 -35.09 5.42 3.61
N GLY A 254 -34.62 4.82 2.53
CA GLY A 254 -35.33 4.66 1.29
C GLY A 254 -35.40 5.90 0.40
N GLU A 255 -34.61 6.92 0.69
CA GLU A 255 -34.54 8.18 -0.07
C GLU A 255 -33.41 8.21 -1.07
N GLY A 256 -32.41 7.35 -0.88
CA GLY A 256 -31.21 7.28 -1.69
C GLY A 256 -31.22 6.15 -2.71
N LYS A 257 -30.15 6.10 -3.48
CA LYS A 257 -29.95 5.09 -4.51
C LYS A 257 -28.99 4.01 -4.03
N ASN A 258 -29.38 2.76 -4.26
CA ASN A 258 -28.59 1.60 -3.89
C ASN A 258 -27.54 1.30 -4.97
N ASN A 259 -26.35 0.98 -4.55
CA ASN A 259 -25.32 0.52 -5.47
C ASN A 259 -24.48 -0.61 -4.88
N PHE A 260 -23.86 -1.36 -5.77
CA PHE A 260 -22.88 -2.38 -5.44
C PHE A 260 -21.61 -2.12 -6.21
N ILE A 261 -20.49 -1.95 -5.49
CA ILE A 261 -19.18 -1.66 -6.05
C ILE A 261 -18.33 -2.90 -5.93
N TRP A 262 -17.78 -3.35 -7.06
CA TRP A 262 -16.79 -4.40 -7.13
C TRP A 262 -15.48 -3.82 -7.67
N THR A 263 -14.44 -3.87 -6.86
CA THR A 263 -13.11 -3.42 -7.24
C THR A 263 -12.14 -4.59 -7.24
N GLN A 264 -11.40 -4.72 -8.31
CA GLN A 264 -10.37 -5.73 -8.47
C GLN A 264 -9.02 -5.05 -8.67
N SER A 265 -7.97 -5.63 -8.14
CA SER A 265 -6.59 -5.19 -8.38
C SER A 265 -5.68 -6.40 -8.46
N PHE A 266 -4.88 -6.42 -9.51
CA PHE A 266 -3.82 -7.40 -9.75
C PHE A 266 -2.51 -6.66 -9.89
N SER A 267 -1.47 -7.14 -9.23
CA SER A 267 -0.10 -6.62 -9.38
C SER A 267 0.87 -7.80 -9.48
N MET A 268 1.84 -7.70 -10.37
CA MET A 268 2.90 -8.70 -10.56
C MET A 268 4.25 -8.01 -10.60
N TYR A 269 5.22 -8.61 -9.94
CA TYR A 269 6.59 -8.13 -9.88
C TYR A 269 7.53 -9.24 -10.30
N LYS A 270 8.44 -8.93 -11.22
CA LYS A 270 9.45 -9.86 -11.71
C LYS A 270 10.82 -9.20 -11.68
N ARG A 271 11.70 -9.75 -10.86
CA ARG A 271 13.11 -9.39 -10.86
C ARG A 271 13.76 -9.85 -12.17
N LEU A 272 14.44 -8.94 -12.86
CA LEU A 272 15.10 -9.19 -14.15
C LEU A 272 16.62 -9.40 -14.00
N SER A 273 17.16 -9.08 -12.83
CA SER A 273 18.58 -9.23 -12.51
C SER A 273 18.81 -10.47 -11.63
N GLU A 274 20.04 -10.93 -11.56
CA GLU A 274 20.47 -12.01 -10.66
C GLU A 274 20.10 -11.72 -9.20
N VAL A 275 19.89 -12.78 -8.42
CA VAL A 275 19.41 -12.69 -7.04
C VAL A 275 20.36 -11.90 -6.16
N GLU A 276 21.65 -12.05 -6.36
CA GLU A 276 22.72 -11.41 -5.56
C GLU A 276 22.93 -9.93 -5.90
N ASN A 277 22.37 -9.44 -7.01
CA ASN A 277 22.53 -8.04 -7.37
C ASN A 277 21.74 -7.12 -6.41
N PRO A 278 22.40 -6.28 -5.60
CA PRO A 278 21.71 -5.40 -4.64
C PRO A 278 20.91 -4.28 -5.32
N LYS A 279 21.16 -4.04 -6.61
CA LYS A 279 20.50 -3.01 -7.44
C LYS A 279 19.79 -3.64 -8.64
N PRO A 280 18.73 -4.42 -8.41
CA PRO A 280 18.04 -5.13 -9.49
C PRO A 280 17.28 -4.19 -10.43
N TRP A 281 17.08 -4.68 -11.65
CA TRP A 281 15.99 -4.26 -12.50
C TRP A 281 14.75 -5.10 -12.15
N ILE A 282 13.57 -4.45 -12.14
CA ILE A 282 12.30 -5.08 -11.78
C ILE A 282 11.26 -4.64 -12.81
N LEU A 283 10.55 -5.59 -13.39
CA LEU A 283 9.32 -5.33 -14.14
C LEU A 283 8.15 -5.42 -13.16
N ALA A 284 7.36 -4.35 -13.09
CA ALA A 284 6.11 -4.31 -12.34
C ALA A 284 4.94 -4.06 -13.29
N LEU A 285 3.91 -4.89 -13.20
CA LEU A 285 2.67 -4.79 -13.97
C LEU A 285 1.50 -4.70 -13.02
N GLY A 286 0.55 -3.83 -13.31
CA GLY A 286 -0.66 -3.63 -12.54
C GLY A 286 -1.90 -3.57 -13.42
N PHE A 287 -3.01 -4.04 -12.88
CA PHE A 287 -4.31 -3.96 -13.50
C PHE A 287 -5.37 -3.74 -12.43
N LYS A 288 -6.28 -2.78 -12.65
CA LYS A 288 -7.37 -2.48 -11.72
C LYS A 288 -8.67 -2.29 -12.49
N THR A 289 -9.76 -2.78 -11.91
CA THR A 289 -11.12 -2.47 -12.37
C THR A 289 -11.96 -1.94 -11.22
N HIS A 290 -12.86 -1.04 -11.55
CA HIS A 290 -13.91 -0.56 -10.66
C HIS A 290 -15.24 -0.67 -11.41
N ILE A 291 -16.15 -1.47 -10.88
CA ILE A 291 -17.44 -1.76 -11.48
C ILE A 291 -18.51 -1.32 -10.49
N ASN A 292 -19.37 -0.42 -10.90
CA ASN A 292 -20.51 0.03 -10.10
C ASN A 292 -21.80 -0.58 -10.70
N LEU A 293 -22.40 -1.51 -9.99
CA LEU A 293 -23.68 -2.14 -10.33
C LEU A 293 -24.79 -1.51 -9.50
N GLY A 294 -25.93 -1.27 -10.11
CA GLY A 294 -27.08 -0.63 -9.45
C GLY A 294 -27.27 0.81 -9.90
N ASP A 295 -27.80 1.62 -9.01
CA ASP A 295 -28.13 3.01 -9.31
C ASP A 295 -26.88 3.85 -9.58
N LYS A 296 -26.98 4.73 -10.58
CA LYS A 296 -25.89 5.60 -11.04
C LYS A 296 -26.26 7.04 -10.76
N ASP A 297 -25.74 7.57 -9.66
CA ASP A 297 -25.90 8.98 -9.33
C ASP A 297 -24.62 9.73 -9.66
N GLN A 298 -24.71 10.90 -10.27
CA GLN A 298 -23.55 11.70 -10.68
C GLN A 298 -22.55 11.98 -9.54
N GLN A 299 -23.03 12.06 -8.32
CA GLN A 299 -22.20 12.24 -7.13
C GLN A 299 -21.29 11.05 -6.82
N PHE A 300 -21.49 9.89 -7.44
CA PHE A 300 -20.66 8.70 -7.31
C PHE A 300 -19.77 8.44 -8.53
N LEU A 301 -19.66 9.42 -9.43
CA LEU A 301 -18.73 9.35 -10.55
C LEU A 301 -17.29 9.23 -10.06
N ASN A 302 -16.58 8.29 -10.65
CA ASN A 302 -15.13 8.15 -10.48
C ASN A 302 -14.39 8.86 -11.60
N THR A 303 -13.12 9.16 -11.38
CA THR A 303 -12.25 9.75 -12.38
C THR A 303 -10.99 8.92 -12.55
N ILE A 304 -10.47 8.91 -13.77
CA ILE A 304 -9.13 8.42 -14.11
C ILE A 304 -8.24 9.59 -14.57
N GLY A 305 -6.92 9.37 -14.61
CA GLY A 305 -5.97 10.43 -14.95
C GLY A 305 -5.53 11.21 -13.71
N GLN A 306 -4.80 10.54 -12.81
CA GLN A 306 -4.21 11.11 -11.60
C GLN A 306 -3.15 10.14 -11.05
N ALA A 307 -2.42 10.55 -10.02
CA ALA A 307 -1.35 9.75 -9.39
C ALA A 307 -1.73 8.32 -8.98
N GLY A 308 -3.00 8.03 -8.74
CA GLY A 308 -3.51 6.72 -8.32
C GLY A 308 -4.08 5.84 -9.45
N SER A 309 -4.15 6.34 -10.69
CA SER A 309 -4.75 5.64 -11.83
C SER A 309 -3.89 5.73 -13.09
N VAL A 310 -4.03 6.78 -13.90
CA VAL A 310 -3.21 7.05 -15.09
C VAL A 310 -2.43 8.33 -14.83
N ARG A 311 -1.11 8.23 -14.68
CA ARG A 311 -0.22 9.35 -14.38
C ARG A 311 0.01 10.24 -15.61
N GLY A 312 0.53 11.44 -15.39
CA GLY A 312 0.76 12.43 -16.45
C GLY A 312 -0.45 13.33 -16.70
N TRP A 313 -1.52 13.17 -15.91
CA TRP A 313 -2.72 13.98 -15.94
C TRP A 313 -2.90 14.71 -14.62
N GLN A 314 -3.23 16.00 -14.69
CA GLN A 314 -3.63 16.77 -13.52
C GLN A 314 -4.94 16.21 -12.95
N TYR A 315 -5.12 16.36 -11.63
CA TYR A 315 -6.38 16.01 -11.01
C TYR A 315 -7.51 16.83 -11.66
N PRO A 316 -8.60 16.20 -12.14
CA PRO A 316 -9.67 16.95 -12.77
C PRO A 316 -10.35 17.85 -11.73
N ASN A 317 -10.51 19.10 -12.09
CA ASN A 317 -11.23 20.09 -11.29
C ASN A 317 -12.53 20.50 -11.99
N ARG A 318 -13.29 21.39 -11.35
CA ARG A 318 -14.56 21.87 -11.89
C ARG A 318 -14.44 22.51 -13.28
N LEU A 319 -13.36 23.25 -13.55
CA LEU A 319 -13.14 23.89 -14.84
C LEU A 319 -13.04 22.84 -15.95
N ASN A 320 -12.26 21.79 -15.73
CA ASN A 320 -12.08 20.72 -16.71
C ASN A 320 -13.38 19.93 -16.95
N TYR A 321 -14.25 19.84 -15.96
CA TYR A 321 -15.55 19.18 -16.09
C TYR A 321 -16.60 20.07 -16.77
N ASP A 322 -16.66 21.34 -16.40
CA ASP A 322 -17.63 22.31 -16.95
C ASP A 322 -17.35 22.58 -18.43
N ASP A 323 -16.09 22.58 -18.86
CA ASP A 323 -15.68 22.72 -20.26
C ASP A 323 -16.04 21.48 -21.11
N ARG A 324 -16.47 20.38 -20.48
CA ARG A 324 -16.84 19.09 -21.08
C ARG A 324 -15.74 18.45 -21.94
N ASP A 325 -14.59 19.08 -22.07
CA ASP A 325 -13.50 18.61 -22.92
C ASP A 325 -12.82 17.34 -22.39
N GLN A 326 -13.05 16.99 -21.11
CA GLN A 326 -12.46 15.83 -20.45
C GLN A 326 -13.50 14.86 -19.84
N VAL A 327 -14.74 14.89 -20.34
CA VAL A 327 -15.81 13.97 -19.88
C VAL A 327 -15.41 12.50 -20.00
N TYR A 328 -14.54 12.18 -20.95
CA TYR A 328 -13.96 10.85 -21.16
C TYR A 328 -13.10 10.34 -19.97
N ARG A 329 -12.82 11.16 -18.97
CA ARG A 329 -12.10 10.78 -17.73
C ARG A 329 -13.04 10.40 -16.58
N PHE A 330 -14.35 10.54 -16.74
CA PHE A 330 -15.34 10.33 -15.69
C PHE A 330 -16.29 9.20 -16.02
N GLY A 331 -16.53 8.31 -15.06
CA GLY A 331 -17.46 7.22 -15.24
C GLY A 331 -17.76 6.45 -13.96
N PHE A 332 -18.77 5.59 -14.04
CA PHE A 332 -19.13 4.66 -12.97
C PHE A 332 -18.33 3.36 -13.04
N HIS A 333 -17.85 3.04 -14.23
CA HIS A 333 -16.99 1.90 -14.48
C HIS A 333 -15.65 2.39 -14.98
N ASN A 334 -14.56 1.81 -14.50
CA ASN A 334 -13.24 2.09 -15.05
C ASN A 334 -12.35 0.84 -15.04
N MET A 335 -11.38 0.87 -15.92
CA MET A 335 -10.33 -0.14 -16.04
C MET A 335 -9.01 0.59 -16.26
N THR A 336 -7.98 0.23 -15.51
CA THR A 336 -6.65 0.81 -15.65
C THR A 336 -5.58 -0.27 -15.66
N ALA A 337 -4.53 -0.05 -16.43
CA ALA A 337 -3.33 -0.89 -16.46
C ALA A 337 -2.09 -0.01 -16.33
N SER A 338 -1.08 -0.53 -15.67
CA SER A 338 0.21 0.14 -15.46
C SER A 338 1.35 -0.83 -15.70
N ALA A 339 2.41 -0.35 -16.35
CA ALA A 339 3.68 -1.05 -16.48
C ALA A 339 4.81 -0.14 -16.01
N GLU A 340 5.70 -0.66 -15.16
CA GLU A 340 6.89 0.05 -14.71
C GLU A 340 8.15 -0.80 -14.93
N LEU A 341 9.17 -0.18 -15.48
CA LEU A 341 10.52 -0.71 -15.46
C LEU A 341 11.30 0.01 -14.35
N ARG A 342 11.48 -0.65 -13.24
CA ARG A 342 12.11 -0.12 -12.02
C ARG A 342 13.58 -0.49 -11.94
N LYS A 343 14.39 0.44 -11.44
CA LYS A 343 15.80 0.22 -11.08
C LYS A 343 16.03 0.64 -9.64
N VAL A 344 16.49 -0.26 -8.79
CA VAL A 344 16.96 0.11 -7.45
C VAL A 344 18.25 0.90 -7.62
N LEU A 345 18.22 2.17 -7.24
CA LEU A 345 19.36 3.09 -7.29
C LEU A 345 20.16 3.03 -5.98
N ILE A 346 19.43 3.08 -4.87
CA ILE A 346 19.98 2.95 -3.51
C ILE A 346 19.20 1.83 -2.84
N PRO A 347 19.85 0.69 -2.54
CA PRO A 347 19.23 -0.38 -1.75
C PRO A 347 18.79 0.14 -0.38
N ARG A 348 17.74 -0.42 0.18
CA ARG A 348 17.27 -0.08 1.53
C ARG A 348 18.39 -0.31 2.55
N PHE A 349 18.64 0.67 3.40
CA PHE A 349 19.59 0.59 4.51
C PHE A 349 19.12 1.43 5.70
N PRO A 350 19.53 1.09 6.93
CA PRO A 350 19.28 1.91 8.10
C PRO A 350 20.19 3.15 8.09
N LEU A 351 19.62 4.33 8.22
CA LEU A 351 20.33 5.60 8.31
C LEU A 351 20.50 5.97 9.79
N LYS A 352 21.78 5.99 10.28
CA LYS A 352 22.14 6.30 11.68
C LYS A 352 21.35 5.47 12.71
N ASP A 353 21.10 4.21 12.42
CA ASP A 353 20.34 3.28 13.28
C ASP A 353 18.94 3.80 13.70
N LEU A 354 18.39 4.74 12.93
CA LEU A 354 17.16 5.44 13.28
C LEU A 354 16.10 5.27 12.21
N TRP A 355 16.50 5.35 10.96
CA TRP A 355 15.61 5.52 9.84
C TRP A 355 16.02 4.54 8.74
N GLU A 356 15.06 4.02 8.06
CA GLU A 356 15.31 3.32 6.80
C GLU A 356 15.29 4.32 5.64
N PHE A 357 16.18 4.12 4.68
CA PHE A 357 16.17 4.87 3.45
C PHE A 357 16.46 3.94 2.27
N GLY A 358 15.80 4.20 1.15
CA GLY A 358 16.05 3.55 -0.12
C GLY A 358 15.52 4.40 -1.26
N LEU A 359 16.04 4.19 -2.47
CA LEU A 359 15.61 4.93 -3.66
C LEU A 359 15.51 3.98 -4.85
N THR A 360 14.37 4.04 -5.54
CA THR A 360 14.12 3.33 -6.80
C THR A 360 13.70 4.35 -7.86
N GLY A 361 14.33 4.31 -9.02
CA GLY A 361 13.88 5.03 -10.21
C GLY A 361 13.02 4.13 -11.09
N ALA A 362 12.04 4.68 -11.77
CA ALA A 362 11.19 3.93 -12.71
C ALA A 362 10.82 4.75 -13.94
N PHE A 363 10.69 4.05 -15.08
CA PHE A 363 9.92 4.51 -16.22
C PHE A 363 8.56 3.85 -16.15
N PHE A 364 7.51 4.61 -16.43
CA PHE A 364 6.15 4.08 -16.41
C PHE A 364 5.39 4.33 -17.71
N PHE A 365 4.46 3.44 -17.98
CA PHE A 365 3.40 3.58 -18.96
C PHE A 365 2.09 3.14 -18.33
N ASP A 366 1.09 4.03 -18.38
CA ASP A 366 -0.25 3.81 -17.85
C ASP A 366 -1.28 3.92 -18.96
N TRP A 367 -2.32 3.12 -18.82
CA TRP A 367 -3.46 3.06 -19.72
C TRP A 367 -4.75 3.01 -18.90
N GLY A 368 -5.83 3.66 -19.35
CA GLY A 368 -7.10 3.59 -18.67
C GLY A 368 -8.27 4.00 -19.53
N VAL A 369 -9.42 3.39 -19.25
CA VAL A 369 -10.72 3.70 -19.84
C VAL A 369 -11.77 3.87 -18.76
N THR A 370 -12.78 4.68 -19.02
CA THR A 370 -13.94 4.85 -18.14
C THR A 370 -15.22 4.98 -18.95
N ASN A 371 -16.34 4.64 -18.34
CA ASN A 371 -17.65 4.69 -18.98
C ASN A 371 -18.77 5.00 -17.97
N GLN A 372 -19.79 5.75 -18.42
CA GLN A 372 -20.91 6.14 -17.60
C GLN A 372 -22.14 5.22 -17.77
N THR A 373 -22.16 4.35 -18.76
CA THR A 373 -23.31 3.53 -19.13
C THR A 373 -23.20 2.09 -18.67
N SER A 374 -22.32 1.30 -19.24
CA SER A 374 -22.16 -0.09 -18.91
C SER A 374 -20.69 -0.53 -18.84
N PHE A 375 -20.43 -1.62 -18.16
CA PHE A 375 -19.08 -2.19 -18.12
C PHE A 375 -18.64 -2.69 -19.50
N GLY A 376 -19.57 -3.22 -20.33
CA GLY A 376 -19.28 -3.69 -21.69
C GLY A 376 -18.72 -2.61 -22.59
N ASP A 377 -19.22 -1.41 -22.47
CA ASP A 377 -18.84 -0.26 -23.31
C ASP A 377 -17.43 0.28 -22.98
N LEU A 378 -16.81 -0.19 -21.90
CA LEU A 378 -15.41 0.17 -21.57
C LEU A 378 -14.43 -0.24 -22.68
N LEU A 379 -14.69 -1.33 -23.37
CA LEU A 379 -13.79 -1.84 -24.41
C LEU A 379 -13.87 -1.02 -25.70
N GLU A 380 -14.93 -0.24 -25.87
CA GLU A 380 -15.14 0.66 -27.02
C GLU A 380 -14.63 2.08 -26.74
N ALA A 381 -14.33 2.40 -25.47
CA ALA A 381 -13.89 3.73 -25.08
C ALA A 381 -12.45 4.01 -25.55
N ILE A 382 -12.21 5.22 -26.05
CA ILE A 382 -10.86 5.68 -26.38
C ILE A 382 -10.08 5.83 -25.08
N PRO A 383 -8.91 5.18 -24.94
CA PRO A 383 -8.16 5.23 -23.71
C PRO A 383 -7.47 6.56 -23.46
N VAL A 384 -7.40 6.96 -22.20
CA VAL A 384 -6.39 7.89 -21.71
C VAL A 384 -5.12 7.12 -21.40
N THR A 385 -3.98 7.66 -21.81
CA THR A 385 -2.68 7.05 -21.52
C THR A 385 -1.75 8.05 -20.86
N GLY A 386 -0.74 7.53 -20.18
CA GLY A 386 0.28 8.35 -19.53
C GLY A 386 1.64 7.68 -19.53
N THR A 387 2.70 8.46 -19.66
CA THR A 387 4.08 7.97 -19.61
C THR A 387 4.98 8.97 -18.93
N GLY A 388 6.02 8.51 -18.27
CA GLY A 388 6.94 9.39 -17.57
C GLY A 388 7.94 8.66 -16.69
N VAL A 389 8.44 9.40 -15.72
CA VAL A 389 9.44 8.93 -14.76
C VAL A 389 8.94 9.06 -13.33
N SER A 390 9.39 8.15 -12.47
CA SER A 390 9.04 8.09 -11.05
C SER A 390 10.30 7.88 -10.21
N PHE A 391 10.43 8.65 -9.14
CA PHE A 391 11.39 8.40 -8.07
C PHE A 391 10.63 7.96 -6.82
N GLN A 392 10.96 6.78 -6.35
CA GLN A 392 10.25 6.08 -5.27
C GLN A 392 11.18 5.99 -4.06
N PHE A 393 10.85 6.74 -3.02
CA PHE A 393 11.63 6.82 -1.78
C PHE A 393 11.03 5.89 -0.74
N GLN A 394 11.86 5.00 -0.22
CA GLN A 394 11.55 4.24 0.99
C GLN A 394 12.01 5.08 2.19
N ILE A 395 11.07 5.50 2.99
CA ILE A 395 11.30 6.31 4.18
C ILE A 395 10.51 5.73 5.35
N PRO A 396 10.90 6.01 6.59
CA PRO A 396 10.20 5.46 7.76
C PRO A 396 8.71 5.78 7.75
N PHE A 397 7.88 4.81 8.16
CA PHE A 397 6.45 4.94 8.40
C PHE A 397 5.57 5.18 7.18
N VAL A 398 6.14 5.52 6.04
CA VAL A 398 5.45 5.67 4.77
C VAL A 398 5.83 4.48 3.90
N PRO A 399 4.87 3.71 3.39
CA PRO A 399 5.18 2.53 2.57
C PRO A 399 6.13 2.87 1.43
N ILE A 400 5.81 3.94 0.72
CA ILE A 400 6.67 4.55 -0.29
C ILE A 400 6.20 5.98 -0.60
N LEU A 401 7.13 6.90 -0.77
CA LEU A 401 6.86 8.26 -1.26
C LEU A 401 7.29 8.33 -2.72
N ARG A 402 6.38 8.71 -3.63
CA ARG A 402 6.65 8.83 -5.05
C ARG A 402 6.64 10.29 -5.49
N LEU A 403 7.70 10.68 -6.22
CA LEU A 403 7.77 11.90 -6.98
C LEU A 403 7.76 11.51 -8.46
N GLU A 404 6.78 11.98 -9.21
CA GLU A 404 6.54 11.53 -10.57
C GLU A 404 6.30 12.72 -11.49
N TYR A 405 6.82 12.62 -12.70
CA TYR A 405 6.52 13.57 -13.76
C TYR A 405 6.15 12.81 -15.02
N GLY A 406 5.04 13.18 -15.64
CA GLY A 406 4.55 12.48 -16.82
C GLY A 406 3.74 13.34 -17.76
N TYR A 407 3.49 12.76 -18.92
CA TYR A 407 2.72 13.31 -20.03
C TYR A 407 1.47 12.46 -20.22
N GLY A 408 0.31 13.11 -20.37
CA GLY A 408 -0.98 12.51 -20.61
C GLY A 408 -1.43 12.64 -22.06
N PHE A 409 -1.91 11.53 -22.64
CA PHE A 409 -2.34 11.48 -24.03
C PHE A 409 -3.77 10.96 -24.15
N TYR A 410 -4.52 11.54 -25.07
CA TYR A 410 -5.84 11.09 -25.47
C TYR A 410 -5.94 11.10 -27.00
N ASP A 411 -6.48 10.01 -27.57
CA ASP A 411 -6.56 9.82 -29.03
C ASP A 411 -5.23 10.12 -29.76
N GLY A 412 -4.11 9.64 -29.18
CA GLY A 412 -2.76 9.82 -29.73
C GLY A 412 -2.18 11.23 -29.60
N LYS A 413 -2.91 12.20 -29.03
CA LYS A 413 -2.46 13.58 -28.85
C LYS A 413 -2.03 13.83 -27.42
N LEU A 414 -0.95 14.61 -27.26
CA LEU A 414 -0.55 15.13 -25.95
C LEU A 414 -1.60 16.15 -25.48
N VAL A 415 -2.24 15.89 -24.35
CA VAL A 415 -3.29 16.75 -23.78
C VAL A 415 -2.84 17.42 -22.50
N ASP A 416 -2.07 16.67 -21.66
CA ASP A 416 -1.74 17.16 -20.33
C ASP A 416 -0.32 16.77 -19.93
N LYS A 417 0.19 17.40 -18.87
CA LYS A 417 1.43 17.05 -18.20
C LYS A 417 1.29 17.35 -16.72
N ALA A 418 1.76 16.45 -15.87
CA ALA A 418 1.58 16.60 -14.44
C ALA A 418 2.80 16.15 -13.63
N PHE A 419 3.04 16.87 -12.55
CA PHE A 419 3.88 16.44 -11.46
C PHE A 419 2.99 15.84 -10.37
N HIS A 420 3.36 14.66 -9.87
CA HIS A 420 2.62 13.99 -8.81
C HIS A 420 3.51 13.78 -7.58
N LEU A 421 2.94 14.04 -6.42
CA LEU A 421 3.43 13.61 -5.13
C LEU A 421 2.43 12.62 -4.57
N ALA A 422 2.84 11.39 -4.35
CA ALA A 422 1.93 10.34 -3.88
C ALA A 422 2.58 9.43 -2.84
N VAL A 423 1.74 8.91 -1.97
CA VAL A 423 2.11 7.88 -0.97
C VAL A 423 1.48 6.57 -1.40
N SER A 424 2.20 5.48 -1.31
CA SER A 424 1.84 4.14 -1.80
C SER A 424 2.16 3.85 -3.27
N HIS A 425 2.17 2.57 -3.62
CA HIS A 425 2.32 2.14 -5.02
C HIS A 425 1.04 2.33 -5.83
N ILE A 426 1.21 2.55 -7.14
CA ILE A 426 0.11 2.48 -8.10
C ILE A 426 -0.15 1.02 -8.49
N ILE A 427 0.93 0.21 -8.57
CA ILE A 427 0.93 -1.22 -8.89
C ILE A 427 1.05 -2.01 -7.61
#